data_34a4ec452c668fc4c1bb7c21e1a6e040
#
_entry.id   34a4ec452c668fc4c1bb7c21e1a6e040
#
_cell.length_a   1.000
_cell.length_b   1.000
_cell.length_c   1.000
_cell.angle_alpha   90.00
_cell.angle_beta   90.00
_cell.angle_gamma   90.00
#
_symmetry.space_group_name_H-M   'P 1'
#
loop_
_entity.id
_entity.type
_entity.pdbx_description
1 polymer ?
#
loop_
_entity_poly.entity_id
_entity_poly.type
_entity_poly.pdbx_seq_one_letter_code
_entity_poly.pdbx_strand_id
1 'polypeptide(L)'
;MLDIRFIRENPELVRENIKKKFQDTKLSLVDEVLELDEKKRAAITEASELRAQRNTLSKQVGMLMGQAKKDPSKLEEAEAIKAKVKAQAERLAELEKLEVEYEEKLHQDMLQIPNIIDPSVPIGPDDSYNVEVQRFGEPKTPDFEIPYHTEIMERFDGVDMDAAGRVSGAGFYYLLGDIARLHEGVLAYARDFMIDKGFTFCIPPFMIHGNVVEGVMSQTDMDAMMYKIEGEDLYLIGTSEHSMVGRFIGEILPEESLPQTLTSYSPCFRKEKGSHGIEERGVYRIHQFEKQEMIVVCKPEDSMKWYEQMWKWSVELFRSMDIPVRQLECCSGDLADLKVKSCDIEAWSPRQQKYFEVCSCSNLGDAQARRLRIRVKGADGRMYLPHTLNNTVVAPPRMLIAFLENNLQADGSVLIPEVLRPYMGGKDKLVPKH
;
A
#
# COMPACT_ATOMS: atom_id res chain seq x y z
N MET A 1 6.95 -8.16 -0.08
CA MET A 1 7.60 -9.42 0.37
C MET A 1 8.80 -9.68 -0.52
N LEU A 2 9.96 -9.94 0.04
CA LEU A 2 11.16 -10.29 -0.73
C LEU A 2 11.04 -11.69 -1.36
N ASP A 3 11.92 -12.00 -2.32
CA ASP A 3 12.08 -13.36 -2.82
C ASP A 3 12.92 -14.19 -1.85
N ILE A 4 12.50 -15.40 -1.50
CA ILE A 4 13.26 -16.28 -0.63
C ILE A 4 14.64 -16.66 -1.21
N ARG A 5 14.76 -16.73 -2.55
CA ARG A 5 16.05 -16.94 -3.22
C ARG A 5 16.98 -15.76 -3.00
N PHE A 6 16.44 -14.53 -3.08
CA PHE A 6 17.20 -13.32 -2.80
C PHE A 6 17.72 -13.32 -1.37
N ILE A 7 16.90 -13.70 -0.38
CA ILE A 7 17.33 -13.78 1.02
C ILE A 7 18.42 -14.84 1.21
N ARG A 8 18.29 -16.01 0.57
CA ARG A 8 19.34 -17.06 0.62
C ARG A 8 20.68 -16.58 0.05
N GLU A 9 20.65 -15.87 -1.04
CA GLU A 9 21.85 -15.39 -1.74
C GLU A 9 22.46 -14.16 -1.04
N ASN A 10 21.65 -13.35 -0.33
CA ASN A 10 22.06 -12.07 0.22
C ASN A 10 21.57 -11.86 1.68
N PRO A 11 21.78 -12.81 2.60
CA PRO A 11 21.22 -12.70 3.97
C PRO A 11 21.77 -11.49 4.73
N GLU A 12 23.05 -11.17 4.56
CA GLU A 12 23.67 -10.02 5.23
C GLU A 12 23.13 -8.69 4.73
N LEU A 13 22.85 -8.55 3.43
CA LEU A 13 22.24 -7.36 2.87
C LEU A 13 20.84 -7.13 3.46
N VAL A 14 20.07 -8.22 3.65
CA VAL A 14 18.74 -8.15 4.28
C VAL A 14 18.86 -7.73 5.75
N ARG A 15 19.82 -8.28 6.51
CA ARG A 15 20.08 -7.86 7.90
C ARG A 15 20.50 -6.40 8.00
N GLU A 16 21.39 -5.95 7.13
CA GLU A 16 21.80 -4.53 7.06
C GLU A 16 20.61 -3.62 6.74
N ASN A 17 19.74 -4.02 5.83
CA ASN A 17 18.54 -3.27 5.49
C ASN A 17 17.58 -3.15 6.68
N ILE A 18 17.36 -4.23 7.43
CA ILE A 18 16.57 -4.24 8.66
C ILE A 18 17.16 -3.24 9.68
N LYS A 19 18.48 -3.25 9.88
CA LYS A 19 19.16 -2.29 10.76
C LYS A 19 19.02 -0.84 10.26
N LYS A 20 19.17 -0.59 8.96
CA LYS A 20 18.95 0.74 8.36
C LYS A 20 17.54 1.26 8.59
N LYS A 21 16.56 0.37 8.70
CA LYS A 21 15.17 0.70 9.02
C LYS A 21 14.88 0.75 10.53
N PHE A 22 15.89 0.59 11.38
CA PHE A 22 15.75 0.60 12.85
C PHE A 22 14.75 -0.45 13.38
N GLN A 23 14.70 -1.62 12.72
CA GLN A 23 13.79 -2.72 13.03
C GLN A 23 14.53 -3.95 13.57
N ASP A 24 15.51 -3.77 14.45
CA ASP A 24 16.41 -4.82 14.95
C ASP A 24 15.69 -6.04 15.54
N THR A 25 14.47 -5.86 16.05
CA THR A 25 13.63 -6.95 16.54
C THR A 25 13.27 -7.98 15.45
N LYS A 26 13.40 -7.62 14.18
CA LYS A 26 13.12 -8.49 13.02
C LYS A 26 14.36 -9.24 12.51
N LEU A 27 15.54 -9.05 13.11
CA LEU A 27 16.78 -9.68 12.63
C LEU A 27 16.73 -11.21 12.70
N SER A 28 16.09 -11.78 13.74
CA SER A 28 15.92 -13.24 13.88
C SER A 28 15.09 -13.86 12.75
N LEU A 29 14.17 -13.10 12.16
CA LEU A 29 13.33 -13.59 11.07
C LEU A 29 14.16 -14.04 9.85
N VAL A 30 15.35 -13.44 9.62
CA VAL A 30 16.22 -13.85 8.52
C VAL A 30 16.72 -15.29 8.70
N ASP A 31 17.12 -15.65 9.92
CA ASP A 31 17.55 -17.01 10.22
C ASP A 31 16.37 -17.99 10.21
N GLU A 32 15.22 -17.58 10.76
CA GLU A 32 14.00 -18.38 10.80
C GLU A 32 13.50 -18.73 9.39
N VAL A 33 13.44 -17.77 8.47
CA VAL A 33 13.00 -18.03 7.09
C VAL A 33 13.99 -18.89 6.32
N LEU A 34 15.29 -18.76 6.56
CA LEU A 34 16.32 -19.60 5.93
C LEU A 34 16.22 -21.04 6.42
N GLU A 35 16.03 -21.26 7.73
CA GLU A 35 15.83 -22.60 8.31
C GLU A 35 14.54 -23.24 7.81
N LEU A 36 13.43 -22.50 7.77
CA LEU A 36 12.15 -22.99 7.26
C LEU A 36 12.22 -23.36 5.77
N ASP A 37 12.90 -22.53 4.94
CA ASP A 37 13.10 -22.82 3.53
C ASP A 37 13.94 -24.08 3.33
N GLU A 38 14.98 -24.30 4.14
CA GLU A 38 15.79 -25.52 4.10
C GLU A 38 14.96 -26.75 4.46
N LYS A 39 14.21 -26.70 5.59
CA LYS A 39 13.31 -27.79 6.03
C LYS A 39 12.24 -28.10 4.99
N LYS A 40 11.62 -27.08 4.42
CA LYS A 40 10.61 -27.23 3.35
C LYS A 40 11.20 -27.92 2.12
N ARG A 41 12.36 -27.47 1.64
CA ARG A 41 13.03 -28.07 0.47
C ARG A 41 13.44 -29.51 0.74
N ALA A 42 13.94 -29.83 1.95
CA ALA A 42 14.27 -31.18 2.34
C ALA A 42 13.02 -32.09 2.36
N ALA A 43 11.90 -31.62 2.93
CA ALA A 43 10.63 -32.33 2.94
C ALA A 43 10.10 -32.63 1.53
N ILE A 44 10.13 -31.64 0.63
CA ILE A 44 9.74 -31.79 -0.78
C ILE A 44 10.62 -32.82 -1.49
N THR A 45 11.94 -32.78 -1.26
CA THR A 45 12.89 -33.72 -1.89
C THR A 45 12.62 -35.17 -1.40
N GLU A 46 12.53 -35.38 -0.09
CA GLU A 46 12.22 -36.69 0.50
C GLU A 46 10.87 -37.21 -0.01
N ALA A 47 9.83 -36.36 -0.02
CA ALA A 47 8.51 -36.74 -0.53
C ALA A 47 8.56 -37.18 -2.00
N SER A 48 9.34 -36.46 -2.84
CA SER A 48 9.50 -36.77 -4.27
C SER A 48 10.20 -38.13 -4.45
N GLU A 49 11.26 -38.38 -3.68
CA GLU A 49 11.97 -39.66 -3.68
C GLU A 49 11.06 -40.80 -3.24
N LEU A 50 10.29 -40.65 -2.16
CA LEU A 50 9.33 -41.67 -1.68
C LEU A 50 8.22 -41.95 -2.71
N ARG A 51 7.72 -40.92 -3.41
CA ARG A 51 6.74 -41.09 -4.50
C ARG A 51 7.33 -41.93 -5.65
N ALA A 52 8.57 -41.65 -6.04
CA ALA A 52 9.27 -42.41 -7.09
C ALA A 52 9.49 -43.87 -6.67
N GLN A 53 9.98 -44.09 -5.44
CA GLN A 53 10.19 -45.45 -4.87
C GLN A 53 8.87 -46.20 -4.78
N ARG A 54 7.81 -45.58 -4.27
CA ARG A 54 6.47 -46.20 -4.16
C ARG A 54 5.96 -46.66 -5.53
N ASN A 55 6.12 -45.87 -6.57
CA ASN A 55 5.71 -46.23 -7.94
C ASN A 55 6.48 -47.47 -8.42
N THR A 56 7.79 -47.55 -8.14
CA THR A 56 8.62 -48.71 -8.50
C THR A 56 8.21 -49.98 -7.73
N LEU A 57 8.06 -49.84 -6.41
CA LEU A 57 7.66 -50.96 -5.52
C LEU A 57 6.25 -51.45 -5.85
N SER A 58 5.30 -50.57 -6.17
CA SER A 58 3.95 -50.98 -6.59
C SER A 58 3.94 -51.81 -7.87
N LYS A 59 4.81 -51.46 -8.84
CA LYS A 59 4.99 -52.29 -10.05
C LYS A 59 5.58 -53.65 -9.71
N GLN A 60 6.56 -53.73 -8.79
CA GLN A 60 7.15 -55.00 -8.32
C GLN A 60 6.12 -55.88 -7.62
N VAL A 61 5.29 -55.28 -6.75
CA VAL A 61 4.18 -56.05 -6.10
C VAL A 61 3.25 -56.62 -7.18
N GLY A 62 2.87 -55.85 -8.19
CA GLY A 62 2.02 -56.32 -9.29
C GLY A 62 2.63 -57.53 -10.04
N MET A 63 3.94 -57.49 -10.32
CA MET A 63 4.66 -58.60 -10.97
C MET A 63 4.74 -59.83 -10.06
N LEU A 64 5.13 -59.67 -8.80
CA LEU A 64 5.23 -60.77 -7.82
C LEU A 64 3.88 -61.44 -7.56
N MET A 65 2.81 -60.66 -7.43
CA MET A 65 1.45 -61.18 -7.28
C MET A 65 1.02 -62.02 -8.49
N GLY A 66 1.43 -61.58 -9.72
CA GLY A 66 1.21 -62.39 -10.94
C GLY A 66 1.98 -63.70 -10.94
N GLN A 67 3.23 -63.70 -10.44
CA GLN A 67 4.10 -64.88 -10.32
C GLN A 67 3.68 -65.84 -9.18
N ALA A 68 3.15 -65.30 -8.07
CA ALA A 68 2.68 -66.03 -6.92
C ALA A 68 1.60 -67.10 -7.26
N LYS A 69 0.90 -66.95 -8.37
CA LYS A 69 -0.02 -67.96 -8.91
C LYS A 69 0.67 -69.28 -9.30
N LYS A 70 1.99 -69.22 -9.57
CA LYS A 70 2.80 -70.38 -9.99
C LYS A 70 3.85 -70.74 -8.93
N ASP A 71 4.26 -69.81 -8.09
CA ASP A 71 5.28 -69.97 -7.06
C ASP A 71 4.82 -69.28 -5.76
N PRO A 72 4.32 -70.05 -4.76
CA PRO A 72 3.82 -69.47 -3.49
C PRO A 72 4.87 -68.68 -2.68
N SER A 73 6.18 -68.94 -2.86
CA SER A 73 7.25 -68.17 -2.17
C SER A 73 7.24 -66.69 -2.56
N LYS A 74 6.72 -66.34 -3.73
CA LYS A 74 6.61 -64.97 -4.19
C LYS A 74 5.54 -64.18 -3.44
N LEU A 75 4.65 -64.85 -2.73
CA LEU A 75 3.64 -64.17 -1.92
C LEU A 75 4.27 -63.47 -0.71
N GLU A 76 5.25 -64.13 -0.04
CA GLU A 76 5.93 -63.53 1.11
C GLU A 76 6.75 -62.27 0.68
N GLU A 77 7.43 -62.39 -0.47
CA GLU A 77 8.15 -61.23 -1.03
C GLU A 77 7.20 -60.08 -1.35
N ALA A 78 6.05 -60.36 -1.95
CA ALA A 78 5.03 -59.36 -2.24
C ALA A 78 4.47 -58.68 -0.98
N GLU A 79 4.20 -59.46 0.09
CA GLU A 79 3.69 -58.91 1.36
C GLU A 79 4.75 -58.05 2.09
N ALA A 80 6.04 -58.47 2.06
CA ALA A 80 7.12 -57.64 2.59
C ALA A 80 7.23 -56.29 1.87
N ILE A 81 7.09 -56.28 0.54
CA ILE A 81 7.11 -55.03 -0.25
C ILE A 81 5.83 -54.19 0.01
N LYS A 82 4.67 -54.80 0.17
CA LYS A 82 3.44 -54.08 0.55
C LYS A 82 3.57 -53.39 1.90
N ALA A 83 4.16 -54.06 2.90
CA ALA A 83 4.44 -53.46 4.21
C ALA A 83 5.35 -52.20 4.08
N LYS A 84 6.41 -52.32 3.25
CA LYS A 84 7.29 -51.18 2.94
C LYS A 84 6.56 -50.06 2.24
N VAL A 85 5.69 -50.34 1.27
CA VAL A 85 4.86 -49.35 0.58
C VAL A 85 3.92 -48.65 1.57
N LYS A 86 3.35 -49.39 2.52
CA LYS A 86 2.49 -48.83 3.58
C LYS A 86 3.27 -47.84 4.46
N ALA A 87 4.44 -48.26 4.97
CA ALA A 87 5.29 -47.39 5.80
C ALA A 87 5.72 -46.12 5.04
N GLN A 88 6.07 -46.23 3.74
CA GLN A 88 6.35 -45.08 2.90
C GLN A 88 5.14 -44.18 2.69
N ALA A 89 3.92 -44.73 2.63
CA ALA A 89 2.71 -43.90 2.51
C ALA A 89 2.43 -43.10 3.78
N GLU A 90 2.67 -43.69 4.97
CA GLU A 90 2.55 -42.99 6.25
C GLU A 90 3.57 -41.81 6.33
N ARG A 91 4.84 -42.10 6.01
CA ARG A 91 5.89 -41.04 5.98
C ARG A 91 5.60 -39.93 4.95
N LEU A 92 5.08 -40.31 3.77
CA LEU A 92 4.70 -39.36 2.77
C LEU A 92 3.59 -38.42 3.25
N ALA A 93 2.56 -38.97 3.93
CA ALA A 93 1.48 -38.16 4.50
C ALA A 93 1.98 -37.17 5.58
N GLU A 94 2.97 -37.62 6.39
CA GLU A 94 3.63 -36.76 7.38
C GLU A 94 4.39 -35.58 6.69
N LEU A 95 5.18 -35.93 5.65
CA LEU A 95 5.94 -34.90 4.89
C LEU A 95 5.04 -33.91 4.20
N GLU A 96 3.92 -34.33 3.61
CA GLU A 96 2.93 -33.48 3.00
C GLU A 96 2.30 -32.50 4.01
N LYS A 97 2.07 -32.96 5.24
CA LYS A 97 1.61 -32.08 6.33
C LYS A 97 2.67 -31.09 6.75
N LEU A 98 3.91 -31.55 6.93
CA LEU A 98 5.04 -30.67 7.28
C LEU A 98 5.32 -29.62 6.18
N GLU A 99 5.17 -29.98 4.89
CA GLU A 99 5.31 -29.05 3.78
C GLU A 99 4.31 -27.90 3.90
N VAL A 100 3.05 -28.18 4.23
CA VAL A 100 2.01 -27.14 4.42
C VAL A 100 2.36 -26.27 5.65
N GLU A 101 2.74 -26.88 6.77
CA GLU A 101 3.11 -26.14 7.99
C GLU A 101 4.31 -25.22 7.76
N TYR A 102 5.35 -25.69 7.06
CA TYR A 102 6.52 -24.88 6.72
C TYR A 102 6.18 -23.77 5.74
N GLU A 103 5.32 -24.02 4.74
CA GLU A 103 4.86 -23.02 3.79
C GLU A 103 4.11 -21.90 4.48
N GLU A 104 3.14 -22.24 5.35
CA GLU A 104 2.34 -21.25 6.08
C GLU A 104 3.22 -20.39 6.99
N LYS A 105 4.11 -21.03 7.77
CA LYS A 105 5.01 -20.28 8.67
C LYS A 105 6.01 -19.42 7.89
N LEU A 106 6.62 -19.99 6.84
CA LEU A 106 7.53 -19.25 5.98
C LEU A 106 6.84 -18.02 5.36
N HIS A 107 5.60 -18.19 4.89
CA HIS A 107 4.82 -17.08 4.35
C HIS A 107 4.60 -15.98 5.39
N GLN A 108 4.18 -16.31 6.61
CA GLN A 108 3.95 -15.37 7.69
C GLN A 108 5.22 -14.61 8.08
N ASP A 109 6.36 -15.29 8.20
CA ASP A 109 7.63 -14.68 8.57
C ASP A 109 8.15 -13.79 7.44
N MET A 110 8.01 -14.22 6.18
CA MET A 110 8.39 -13.45 4.98
C MET A 110 7.57 -12.17 4.83
N LEU A 111 6.31 -12.13 5.25
CA LEU A 111 5.47 -10.93 5.22
C LEU A 111 5.96 -9.84 6.17
N GLN A 112 6.71 -10.20 7.22
CA GLN A 112 7.23 -9.27 8.22
C GLN A 112 8.59 -8.67 7.83
N ILE A 113 9.35 -9.30 6.91
CA ILE A 113 10.65 -8.79 6.44
C ILE A 113 10.40 -7.58 5.53
N PRO A 114 10.99 -6.41 5.85
CA PRO A 114 10.80 -5.22 5.05
C PRO A 114 11.46 -5.32 3.67
N ASN A 115 10.93 -4.58 2.70
CA ASN A 115 11.54 -4.44 1.38
C ASN A 115 12.90 -3.74 1.47
N ILE A 116 13.76 -3.98 0.49
CA ILE A 116 15.07 -3.32 0.41
C ILE A 116 14.86 -1.87 -0.02
N ILE A 117 15.37 -0.94 0.79
CA ILE A 117 15.28 0.49 0.49
C ILE A 117 16.25 0.89 -0.62
N ASP A 118 15.87 1.92 -1.39
CA ASP A 118 16.74 2.51 -2.41
C ASP A 118 17.99 3.12 -1.75
N PRO A 119 19.20 3.00 -2.36
CA PRO A 119 20.42 3.56 -1.80
C PRO A 119 20.40 5.07 -1.54
N SER A 120 19.52 5.82 -2.21
CA SER A 120 19.35 7.26 -2.03
C SER A 120 18.49 7.66 -0.83
N VAL A 121 17.85 6.70 -0.14
CA VAL A 121 17.01 6.97 1.02
C VAL A 121 17.85 7.49 2.18
N PRO A 122 17.53 8.63 2.79
CA PRO A 122 18.19 9.13 3.99
C PRO A 122 18.08 8.12 5.14
N ILE A 123 19.14 7.97 5.93
CA ILE A 123 19.13 7.06 7.07
C ILE A 123 18.78 7.85 8.33
N GLY A 124 17.70 7.44 9.00
CA GLY A 124 17.21 8.06 10.23
C GLY A 124 16.17 7.18 10.92
N PRO A 125 16.02 7.28 12.27
CA PRO A 125 15.16 6.39 13.06
C PRO A 125 13.66 6.70 12.93
N ASP A 126 13.28 7.95 12.62
CA ASP A 126 11.90 8.43 12.60
C ASP A 126 11.75 9.65 11.67
N ASP A 127 10.53 10.17 11.53
CA ASP A 127 10.14 11.28 10.66
C ASP A 127 10.91 12.59 10.89
N SER A 128 11.48 12.79 12.07
CA SER A 128 12.31 13.96 12.37
C SER A 128 13.61 14.02 11.55
N TYR A 129 14.00 12.89 10.94
CA TYR A 129 15.16 12.77 10.06
C TYR A 129 14.79 12.86 8.57
N ASN A 130 13.53 13.11 8.24
CA ASN A 130 13.13 13.37 6.87
C ASN A 130 13.83 14.61 6.32
N VAL A 131 14.20 14.59 5.05
CA VAL A 131 15.05 15.61 4.44
C VAL A 131 14.23 16.50 3.50
N GLU A 132 14.20 17.81 3.79
CA GLU A 132 13.64 18.78 2.84
C GLU A 132 14.55 18.86 1.60
N VAL A 133 13.99 18.54 0.43
CA VAL A 133 14.73 18.55 -0.84
C VAL A 133 14.54 19.87 -1.57
N GLN A 134 13.29 20.33 -1.67
CA GLN A 134 12.96 21.51 -2.47
C GLN A 134 11.63 22.15 -2.00
N ARG A 135 11.56 23.49 -2.13
CA ARG A 135 10.34 24.28 -1.94
C ARG A 135 9.81 24.80 -3.27
N PHE A 136 8.49 24.91 -3.35
CA PHE A 136 7.77 25.39 -4.51
C PHE A 136 6.78 26.48 -4.08
N GLY A 137 6.97 27.69 -4.56
CA GLY A 137 6.25 28.88 -4.13
C GLY A 137 6.77 29.46 -2.82
N GLU A 138 6.54 30.76 -2.66
CA GLU A 138 6.97 31.50 -1.47
C GLU A 138 5.94 31.37 -0.36
N PRO A 139 6.32 30.88 0.83
CA PRO A 139 5.42 30.87 1.97
C PRO A 139 5.11 32.30 2.42
N LYS A 140 3.83 32.63 2.52
CA LYS A 140 3.36 33.95 2.96
C LYS A 140 2.67 33.81 4.31
N THR A 141 2.91 34.76 5.18
CA THR A 141 2.16 34.93 6.43
C THR A 141 1.50 36.30 6.35
N PRO A 142 0.17 36.39 6.33
CA PRO A 142 -0.54 37.66 6.30
C PRO A 142 -0.33 38.44 7.61
N ASP A 143 -0.62 39.72 7.59
CA ASP A 143 -0.52 40.63 8.75
C ASP A 143 -1.77 40.61 9.66
N PHE A 144 -2.73 39.69 9.39
CA PHE A 144 -3.89 39.44 10.21
C PHE A 144 -3.88 38.04 10.80
N GLU A 145 -4.60 37.85 11.92
CA GLU A 145 -4.74 36.56 12.57
C GLU A 145 -5.55 35.58 11.71
N ILE A 146 -5.00 34.39 11.46
CA ILE A 146 -5.69 33.29 10.79
C ILE A 146 -6.36 32.42 11.84
N PRO A 147 -7.71 32.32 11.86
CA PRO A 147 -8.43 31.44 12.77
C PRO A 147 -8.14 29.96 12.49
N TYR A 148 -8.52 29.11 13.43
CA TYR A 148 -8.49 27.67 13.21
C TYR A 148 -9.39 27.29 12.04
N HIS A 149 -9.03 26.27 11.29
CA HIS A 149 -9.72 25.94 10.04
C HIS A 149 -11.24 25.64 10.24
N THR A 150 -11.64 25.05 11.37
CA THR A 150 -13.08 24.85 11.65
C THR A 150 -13.78 26.18 11.90
N GLU A 151 -13.14 27.11 12.58
CA GLU A 151 -13.70 28.46 12.80
C GLU A 151 -13.86 29.22 11.47
N ILE A 152 -12.91 29.04 10.53
CA ILE A 152 -13.07 29.57 9.17
C ILE A 152 -14.30 28.93 8.53
N MET A 153 -14.43 27.60 8.55
CA MET A 153 -15.58 26.89 7.95
C MET A 153 -16.92 27.27 8.58
N GLU A 154 -16.96 27.47 9.89
CA GLU A 154 -18.15 27.91 10.65
C GLU A 154 -18.66 29.27 10.18
N ARG A 155 -17.79 30.22 9.83
CA ARG A 155 -18.19 31.52 9.27
C ARG A 155 -18.99 31.41 7.96
N PHE A 156 -18.89 30.27 7.27
CA PHE A 156 -19.65 29.95 6.05
C PHE A 156 -20.84 29.04 6.30
N ASP A 157 -21.19 28.68 7.56
CA ASP A 157 -22.08 27.56 7.92
C ASP A 157 -21.65 26.27 7.20
N GLY A 158 -20.34 26.05 7.05
CA GLY A 158 -19.75 25.06 6.18
C GLY A 158 -19.37 23.75 6.83
N VAL A 159 -19.50 23.64 8.16
CA VAL A 159 -19.15 22.43 8.93
C VAL A 159 -20.06 22.25 10.12
N ASP A 160 -20.43 20.99 10.44
CA ASP A 160 -21.16 20.63 11.66
C ASP A 160 -20.50 19.41 12.32
N MET A 161 -19.56 19.69 13.23
CA MET A 161 -18.84 18.67 13.98
C MET A 161 -19.70 18.06 15.10
N ASP A 162 -20.62 18.85 15.66
CA ASP A 162 -21.51 18.39 16.75
C ASP A 162 -22.53 17.35 16.26
N ALA A 163 -23.13 17.59 15.10
CA ALA A 163 -24.01 16.61 14.48
C ALA A 163 -23.25 15.33 14.11
N ALA A 164 -22.03 15.46 13.56
CA ALA A 164 -21.19 14.30 13.26
C ALA A 164 -20.85 13.49 14.52
N GLY A 165 -20.54 14.19 15.63
CA GLY A 165 -20.30 13.58 16.94
C GLY A 165 -21.49 12.77 17.45
N ARG A 166 -22.72 13.28 17.27
CA ARG A 166 -23.95 12.56 17.65
C ARG A 166 -24.26 11.35 16.78
N VAL A 167 -23.90 11.39 15.48
CA VAL A 167 -24.24 10.34 14.52
C VAL A 167 -23.18 9.23 14.48
N SER A 168 -21.88 9.60 14.51
CA SER A 168 -20.79 8.66 14.24
C SER A 168 -19.66 8.70 15.27
N GLY A 169 -19.67 9.70 16.17
CA GLY A 169 -18.60 9.90 17.13
C GLY A 169 -17.55 10.91 16.66
N ALA A 170 -16.47 11.03 17.45
CA ALA A 170 -15.35 11.90 17.12
C ALA A 170 -14.61 11.41 15.85
N GLY A 171 -13.97 12.32 15.12
CA GLY A 171 -13.24 11.97 13.90
C GLY A 171 -14.09 11.82 12.65
N PHE A 172 -15.34 12.33 12.69
CA PHE A 172 -16.25 12.47 11.54
C PHE A 172 -16.68 13.92 11.39
N TYR A 173 -17.22 14.28 10.25
CA TYR A 173 -17.65 15.64 9.95
C TYR A 173 -18.89 15.64 9.04
N TYR A 174 -19.64 16.73 9.09
CA TYR A 174 -20.50 17.16 8.00
C TYR A 174 -19.90 18.41 7.35
N LEU A 175 -19.71 18.38 6.04
CA LEU A 175 -19.43 19.59 5.27
C LEU A 175 -20.72 20.07 4.62
N LEU A 176 -20.92 21.40 4.58
CA LEU A 176 -22.17 22.00 4.16
C LEU A 176 -21.90 23.16 3.19
N GLY A 177 -22.89 23.49 2.36
CA GLY A 177 -22.91 24.68 1.55
C GLY A 177 -21.69 24.87 0.64
N ASP A 178 -21.09 26.06 0.67
CA ASP A 178 -19.94 26.39 -0.19
C ASP A 178 -18.66 25.65 0.19
N ILE A 179 -18.49 25.25 1.45
CA ILE A 179 -17.34 24.42 1.88
C ILE A 179 -17.45 23.00 1.32
N ALA A 180 -18.65 22.38 1.38
CA ALA A 180 -18.89 21.08 0.75
C ALA A 180 -18.68 21.15 -0.76
N ARG A 181 -19.13 22.23 -1.40
CA ARG A 181 -18.90 22.45 -2.84
C ARG A 181 -17.43 22.64 -3.17
N LEU A 182 -16.66 23.35 -2.32
CA LEU A 182 -15.21 23.50 -2.51
C LEU A 182 -14.50 22.14 -2.41
N HIS A 183 -14.86 21.33 -1.43
CA HIS A 183 -14.36 19.95 -1.27
C HIS A 183 -14.57 19.12 -2.54
N GLU A 184 -15.81 19.08 -3.05
CA GLU A 184 -16.14 18.35 -4.29
C GLU A 184 -15.48 18.99 -5.51
N GLY A 185 -15.40 20.33 -5.56
CA GLY A 185 -14.76 21.08 -6.64
C GLY A 185 -13.29 20.74 -6.77
N VAL A 186 -12.56 20.60 -5.66
CA VAL A 186 -11.14 20.19 -5.67
C VAL A 186 -10.98 18.74 -6.16
N LEU A 187 -11.84 17.82 -5.72
CA LEU A 187 -11.82 16.43 -6.20
C LEU A 187 -12.12 16.35 -7.71
N ALA A 188 -13.11 17.09 -8.19
CA ALA A 188 -13.46 17.15 -9.60
C ALA A 188 -12.30 17.73 -10.45
N TYR A 189 -11.68 18.80 -9.98
CA TYR A 189 -10.50 19.37 -10.62
C TYR A 189 -9.33 18.39 -10.64
N ALA A 190 -9.02 17.75 -9.52
CA ALA A 190 -7.93 16.76 -9.43
C ALA A 190 -8.16 15.56 -10.35
N ARG A 191 -9.41 15.09 -10.47
CA ARG A 191 -9.77 14.03 -11.41
C ARG A 191 -9.48 14.46 -12.86
N ASP A 192 -9.99 15.62 -13.27
CA ASP A 192 -9.83 16.11 -14.64
C ASP A 192 -8.35 16.41 -14.94
N PHE A 193 -7.62 16.97 -13.98
CA PHE A 193 -6.17 17.17 -14.05
C PHE A 193 -5.42 15.84 -14.35
N MET A 194 -5.76 14.75 -13.67
CA MET A 194 -5.11 13.48 -13.89
C MET A 194 -5.51 12.83 -15.23
N ILE A 195 -6.76 12.99 -15.67
CA ILE A 195 -7.19 12.56 -17.00
C ILE A 195 -6.38 13.28 -18.09
N ASP A 196 -6.15 14.57 -17.93
CA ASP A 196 -5.34 15.38 -18.85
C ASP A 196 -3.85 14.98 -18.86
N LYS A 197 -3.35 14.37 -17.75
CA LYS A 197 -2.02 13.73 -17.70
C LYS A 197 -1.97 12.35 -18.34
N GLY A 198 -3.09 11.84 -18.87
CA GLY A 198 -3.19 10.56 -19.57
C GLY A 198 -3.51 9.37 -18.65
N PHE A 199 -3.96 9.61 -17.42
CA PHE A 199 -4.41 8.54 -16.53
C PHE A 199 -5.83 8.08 -16.88
N THR A 200 -6.06 6.78 -16.81
CA THR A 200 -7.40 6.21 -16.91
C THR A 200 -8.13 6.38 -15.59
N PHE A 201 -9.22 7.15 -15.61
CA PHE A 201 -10.09 7.28 -14.44
C PHE A 201 -10.89 6.00 -14.22
N CYS A 202 -10.92 5.50 -13.00
CA CYS A 202 -11.70 4.34 -12.61
C CYS A 202 -12.43 4.56 -11.27
N ILE A 203 -13.54 3.87 -11.09
CA ILE A 203 -14.28 3.77 -9.83
C ILE A 203 -14.13 2.32 -9.37
N PRO A 204 -13.27 2.05 -8.35
CA PRO A 204 -12.99 0.70 -7.89
C PRO A 204 -13.99 0.27 -6.81
N PRO A 205 -14.04 -1.02 -6.44
CA PRO A 205 -14.72 -1.47 -5.23
C PRO A 205 -14.14 -0.79 -3.98
N PHE A 206 -15.01 -0.38 -3.04
CA PHE A 206 -14.59 0.24 -1.77
C PHE A 206 -14.49 -0.76 -0.61
N MET A 207 -14.77 -2.04 -0.89
CA MET A 207 -14.55 -3.18 -0.01
C MET A 207 -13.74 -4.21 -0.76
N ILE A 208 -12.73 -4.79 -0.08
CA ILE A 208 -11.79 -5.74 -0.67
C ILE A 208 -11.61 -6.96 0.24
N HIS A 209 -11.24 -8.11 -0.33
CA HIS A 209 -10.93 -9.32 0.42
C HIS A 209 -9.62 -9.21 1.22
N GLY A 210 -9.52 -10.02 2.29
CA GLY A 210 -8.33 -10.05 3.15
C GLY A 210 -7.03 -10.35 2.41
N ASN A 211 -7.05 -11.22 1.41
CA ASN A 211 -5.87 -11.54 0.59
C ASN A 211 -5.40 -10.35 -0.27
N VAL A 212 -6.28 -9.44 -0.65
CA VAL A 212 -5.90 -8.19 -1.33
C VAL A 212 -5.27 -7.22 -0.33
N VAL A 213 -5.86 -7.10 0.89
CA VAL A 213 -5.27 -6.26 1.95
C VAL A 213 -3.85 -6.73 2.29
N GLU A 214 -3.64 -8.03 2.51
CA GLU A 214 -2.32 -8.62 2.76
C GLU A 214 -1.33 -8.34 1.61
N GLY A 215 -1.83 -8.28 0.38
CA GLY A 215 -1.03 -7.99 -0.79
C GLY A 215 -0.52 -6.55 -0.85
N VAL A 216 -1.23 -5.58 -0.29
CA VAL A 216 -0.96 -4.14 -0.46
C VAL A 216 -0.38 -3.45 0.77
N MET A 217 -0.46 -4.05 1.96
CA MET A 217 0.08 -3.46 3.20
C MET A 217 0.68 -4.50 4.14
N SER A 218 1.33 -4.04 5.20
CA SER A 218 1.82 -4.92 6.27
C SER A 218 0.68 -5.36 7.20
N GLN A 219 0.88 -6.46 7.93
CA GLN A 219 -0.09 -6.91 8.94
C GLN A 219 -0.28 -5.87 10.04
N THR A 220 0.79 -5.20 10.45
CA THR A 220 0.74 -4.13 11.46
C THR A 220 -0.14 -2.97 11.00
N ASP A 221 0.05 -2.53 9.75
CA ASP A 221 -0.76 -1.46 9.17
C ASP A 221 -2.22 -1.88 9.00
N MET A 222 -2.47 -3.14 8.62
CA MET A 222 -3.82 -3.69 8.50
C MET A 222 -4.58 -3.61 9.84
N ASP A 223 -3.96 -4.04 10.93
CA ASP A 223 -4.58 -4.04 12.27
C ASP A 223 -4.82 -2.61 12.79
N ALA A 224 -3.90 -1.70 12.50
CA ALA A 224 -3.99 -0.30 12.91
C ALA A 224 -5.02 0.52 12.10
N MET A 225 -5.16 0.22 10.82
CA MET A 225 -5.88 1.07 9.86
C MET A 225 -7.23 0.51 9.42
N MET A 226 -7.35 -0.80 9.12
CA MET A 226 -8.47 -1.32 8.35
C MET A 226 -9.70 -1.64 9.18
N TYR A 227 -10.88 -1.21 8.72
CA TYR A 227 -12.18 -1.69 9.22
C TYR A 227 -12.55 -2.99 8.52
N LYS A 228 -12.86 -4.02 9.29
CA LYS A 228 -13.37 -5.30 8.81
C LYS A 228 -14.88 -5.36 8.96
N ILE A 229 -15.58 -5.90 7.96
CA ILE A 229 -17.01 -6.20 8.03
C ILE A 229 -17.19 -7.48 8.85
N GLU A 230 -18.03 -7.41 9.88
CA GLU A 230 -18.31 -8.56 10.72
C GLU A 230 -19.05 -9.66 9.94
N GLY A 231 -18.57 -10.90 10.06
CA GLY A 231 -19.15 -12.08 9.39
C GLY A 231 -18.75 -12.22 7.92
N GLU A 232 -17.97 -11.31 7.36
CA GLU A 232 -17.55 -11.29 5.96
C GLU A 232 -16.03 -11.26 5.83
N ASP A 233 -15.50 -11.83 4.71
CA ASP A 233 -14.09 -11.59 4.32
C ASP A 233 -14.01 -10.31 3.48
N LEU A 234 -14.46 -9.19 4.07
CA LEU A 234 -14.43 -7.88 3.44
C LEU A 234 -13.88 -6.83 4.39
N TYR A 235 -13.10 -5.91 3.85
CA TYR A 235 -12.49 -4.78 4.53
C TYR A 235 -12.80 -3.50 3.77
N LEU A 236 -13.16 -2.42 4.48
CA LEU A 236 -13.27 -1.09 3.90
C LEU A 236 -11.88 -0.57 3.51
N ILE A 237 -11.74 0.01 2.34
CA ILE A 237 -10.45 0.52 1.86
C ILE A 237 -10.00 1.75 2.66
N GLY A 238 -8.71 1.82 2.97
CA GLY A 238 -8.06 3.02 3.52
C GLY A 238 -7.56 3.98 2.43
N THR A 239 -7.56 3.54 1.17
CA THR A 239 -7.19 4.27 -0.05
C THR A 239 -7.63 3.48 -1.27
N SER A 240 -7.94 4.15 -2.37
CA SER A 240 -8.26 3.47 -3.64
C SER A 240 -7.07 2.73 -4.26
N GLU A 241 -5.83 3.05 -3.84
CA GLU A 241 -4.64 2.26 -4.20
C GLU A 241 -4.88 0.76 -4.01
N HIS A 242 -5.43 0.38 -2.84
CA HIS A 242 -5.67 -1.02 -2.48
C HIS A 242 -6.48 -1.76 -3.54
N SER A 243 -7.60 -1.19 -3.95
CA SER A 243 -8.47 -1.77 -4.98
C SER A 243 -7.87 -1.67 -6.38
N MET A 244 -7.22 -0.55 -6.70
CA MET A 244 -6.64 -0.33 -8.03
C MET A 244 -5.49 -1.30 -8.32
N VAL A 245 -4.61 -1.54 -7.35
CA VAL A 245 -3.55 -2.54 -7.48
C VAL A 245 -4.13 -3.94 -7.38
N GLY A 246 -5.10 -4.16 -6.48
CA GLY A 246 -5.83 -5.43 -6.33
C GLY A 246 -6.55 -5.88 -7.61
N ARG A 247 -6.90 -4.95 -8.51
CA ARG A 247 -7.47 -5.28 -9.84
C ARG A 247 -6.62 -6.27 -10.64
N PHE A 248 -5.32 -6.28 -10.42
CA PHE A 248 -4.38 -7.11 -11.16
C PHE A 248 -4.01 -8.42 -10.44
N ILE A 249 -4.68 -8.76 -9.32
CA ILE A 249 -4.37 -9.97 -8.55
C ILE A 249 -4.38 -11.24 -9.44
N GLY A 250 -3.27 -11.98 -9.44
CA GLY A 250 -3.10 -13.22 -10.21
C GLY A 250 -2.91 -13.03 -11.71
N GLU A 251 -2.98 -11.81 -12.24
CA GLU A 251 -2.90 -11.52 -13.67
C GLU A 251 -1.47 -11.68 -14.23
N ILE A 252 -1.43 -12.07 -15.50
CA ILE A 252 -0.20 -12.03 -16.32
C ILE A 252 -0.40 -10.96 -17.38
N LEU A 253 0.19 -9.80 -17.16
CA LEU A 253 0.07 -8.67 -18.08
C LEU A 253 1.01 -8.85 -19.28
N PRO A 254 0.55 -8.53 -20.51
CA PRO A 254 1.45 -8.41 -21.64
C PRO A 254 2.34 -7.16 -21.48
N GLU A 255 3.61 -7.26 -21.81
CA GLU A 255 4.58 -6.17 -21.62
C GLU A 255 4.20 -4.87 -22.34
N GLU A 256 3.60 -5.00 -23.53
CA GLU A 256 3.09 -3.89 -24.33
C GLU A 256 1.95 -3.12 -23.67
N SER A 257 1.29 -3.70 -22.66
CA SER A 257 0.24 -3.01 -21.90
C SER A 257 0.77 -2.07 -20.82
N LEU A 258 2.09 -2.10 -20.56
CA LEU A 258 2.70 -1.23 -19.58
C LEU A 258 3.15 0.10 -20.19
N PRO A 259 3.09 1.20 -19.43
CA PRO A 259 2.60 1.29 -18.07
C PRO A 259 1.07 1.26 -17.96
N GLN A 260 0.54 0.67 -16.87
CA GLN A 260 -0.85 0.87 -16.47
C GLN A 260 -0.90 2.10 -15.57
N THR A 261 -1.62 3.12 -15.97
CA THR A 261 -1.78 4.39 -15.24
C THR A 261 -3.24 4.58 -14.88
N LEU A 262 -3.56 4.47 -13.58
CA LEU A 262 -4.93 4.60 -13.09
C LEU A 262 -5.04 5.73 -12.08
N THR A 263 -6.13 6.48 -12.14
CA THR A 263 -6.52 7.45 -11.14
C THR A 263 -7.93 7.19 -10.65
N SER A 264 -8.19 7.42 -9.38
CA SER A 264 -9.48 7.09 -8.77
C SER A 264 -9.82 8.05 -7.66
N TYR A 265 -11.09 8.45 -7.63
CA TYR A 265 -11.74 8.98 -6.45
C TYR A 265 -12.26 7.83 -5.57
N SER A 266 -12.07 7.92 -4.26
CA SER A 266 -12.75 7.03 -3.32
C SER A 266 -12.96 7.67 -1.96
N PRO A 267 -13.99 7.24 -1.21
CA PRO A 267 -13.95 7.34 0.24
C PRO A 267 -12.81 6.48 0.78
N CYS A 268 -12.25 6.91 1.90
CA CYS A 268 -11.18 6.22 2.62
C CYS A 268 -11.62 6.07 4.08
N PHE A 269 -11.42 4.87 4.65
CA PHE A 269 -11.84 4.55 6.01
C PHE A 269 -10.62 4.10 6.80
N ARG A 270 -10.31 4.80 7.92
CA ARG A 270 -9.14 4.49 8.74
C ARG A 270 -9.48 4.52 10.22
N LYS A 271 -9.05 3.50 10.95
CA LYS A 271 -9.20 3.43 12.42
C LYS A 271 -8.34 4.44 13.15
N GLU A 272 -7.25 4.92 12.54
CA GLU A 272 -6.30 5.87 13.12
C GLU A 272 -5.80 5.47 14.53
N LYS A 273 -5.64 4.16 14.79
CA LYS A 273 -5.17 3.65 16.09
C LYS A 273 -3.71 4.02 16.32
N GLY A 274 -3.43 4.54 17.52
CA GLY A 274 -2.05 4.88 17.93
C GLY A 274 -1.53 6.21 17.43
N SER A 275 -2.35 6.99 16.72
CA SER A 275 -2.00 8.34 16.30
C SER A 275 -2.28 9.31 17.44
N HIS A 276 -1.27 10.04 17.89
CA HIS A 276 -1.39 11.08 18.92
C HIS A 276 -0.64 12.34 18.47
N GLY A 277 -1.28 13.52 18.57
CA GLY A 277 -0.66 14.79 18.23
C GLY A 277 -1.54 16.00 18.49
N ILE A 278 -0.95 17.18 18.54
CA ILE A 278 -1.62 18.45 18.89
C ILE A 278 -2.67 18.88 17.83
N GLU A 279 -2.53 18.43 16.58
CA GLU A 279 -3.41 18.80 15.45
C GLU A 279 -4.54 17.79 15.20
N GLU A 280 -4.95 16.99 16.20
CA GLU A 280 -6.03 15.99 16.07
C GLU A 280 -7.42 16.61 15.98
N ARG A 281 -7.55 17.94 16.22
CA ARG A 281 -8.84 18.62 16.17
C ARG A 281 -9.29 18.90 14.74
N GLY A 282 -10.59 19.05 14.57
CA GLY A 282 -11.21 19.41 13.30
C GLY A 282 -11.13 18.28 12.27
N VAL A 283 -10.71 18.60 11.05
CA VAL A 283 -10.71 17.68 9.91
C VAL A 283 -9.32 17.18 9.53
N TYR A 284 -8.30 17.40 10.36
CA TYR A 284 -6.93 16.99 10.05
C TYR A 284 -6.74 15.47 10.13
N ARG A 285 -7.28 14.82 11.19
CA ARG A 285 -7.21 13.37 11.41
C ARG A 285 -8.61 12.83 11.69
N ILE A 286 -9.11 12.06 10.74
CA ILE A 286 -10.50 11.63 10.68
C ILE A 286 -10.60 10.19 10.21
N HIS A 287 -11.70 9.52 10.59
CA HIS A 287 -11.95 8.11 10.28
C HIS A 287 -12.48 7.89 8.87
N GLN A 288 -13.12 8.90 8.29
CA GLN A 288 -13.66 8.87 6.94
C GLN A 288 -13.29 10.16 6.21
N PHE A 289 -12.72 10.03 5.01
CA PHE A 289 -12.41 11.15 4.12
C PHE A 289 -12.46 10.68 2.67
N GLU A 290 -12.43 11.60 1.74
CA GLU A 290 -12.31 11.33 0.31
C GLU A 290 -10.90 11.63 -0.17
N LYS A 291 -10.49 10.92 -1.23
CA LYS A 291 -9.17 11.08 -1.83
C LYS A 291 -9.21 10.79 -3.33
N GLN A 292 -8.56 11.65 -4.11
CA GLN A 292 -8.13 11.32 -5.47
C GLN A 292 -6.72 10.74 -5.40
N GLU A 293 -6.55 9.54 -5.92
CA GLU A 293 -5.30 8.79 -5.91
C GLU A 293 -4.82 8.51 -7.33
N MET A 294 -3.53 8.31 -7.51
CA MET A 294 -2.94 7.78 -8.73
C MET A 294 -2.06 6.58 -8.44
N ILE A 295 -2.12 5.56 -9.30
CA ILE A 295 -1.20 4.43 -9.28
C ILE A 295 -0.57 4.23 -10.65
N VAL A 296 0.64 3.67 -10.63
CA VAL A 296 1.35 3.22 -11.83
C VAL A 296 1.82 1.78 -11.62
N VAL A 297 1.54 0.92 -12.61
CA VAL A 297 2.15 -0.40 -12.71
C VAL A 297 3.07 -0.36 -13.93
N CYS A 298 4.38 -0.52 -13.74
CA CYS A 298 5.37 -0.28 -14.80
C CYS A 298 6.49 -1.31 -14.81
N LYS A 299 7.35 -1.22 -15.81
CA LYS A 299 8.62 -1.96 -15.86
C LYS A 299 9.53 -1.53 -14.69
N PRO A 300 10.33 -2.44 -14.12
CA PRO A 300 11.27 -2.11 -13.05
C PRO A 300 12.20 -0.93 -13.36
N GLU A 301 12.74 -0.88 -14.59
CA GLU A 301 13.65 0.16 -15.07
C GLU A 301 13.01 1.55 -15.18
N ASP A 302 11.67 1.63 -15.29
CA ASP A 302 10.95 2.90 -15.41
C ASP A 302 10.46 3.42 -14.06
N SER A 303 10.52 2.63 -12.98
CA SER A 303 9.84 2.96 -11.72
C SER A 303 10.33 4.26 -11.07
N MET A 304 11.64 4.54 -11.10
CA MET A 304 12.17 5.79 -10.55
C MET A 304 11.76 7.01 -11.38
N LYS A 305 11.66 6.87 -12.70
CA LYS A 305 11.15 7.94 -13.57
C LYS A 305 9.69 8.27 -13.27
N TRP A 306 8.87 7.22 -13.04
CA TRP A 306 7.48 7.40 -12.64
C TRP A 306 7.37 8.02 -11.25
N TYR A 307 8.16 7.57 -10.27
CA TYR A 307 8.23 8.17 -8.94
C TYR A 307 8.48 9.69 -9.01
N GLU A 308 9.52 10.10 -9.75
CA GLU A 308 9.87 11.51 -9.95
C GLU A 308 8.75 12.32 -10.61
N GLN A 309 8.02 11.73 -11.55
CA GLN A 309 6.96 12.43 -12.25
C GLN A 309 5.67 12.54 -11.40
N MET A 310 5.35 11.50 -10.62
CA MET A 310 4.11 11.46 -9.85
C MET A 310 4.09 12.52 -8.75
N TRP A 311 5.15 12.68 -7.96
CA TRP A 311 5.16 13.71 -6.93
C TRP A 311 5.17 15.13 -7.53
N LYS A 312 5.79 15.34 -8.71
CA LYS A 312 5.76 16.63 -9.42
C LYS A 312 4.35 17.02 -9.83
N TRP A 313 3.51 16.09 -10.20
CA TRP A 313 2.10 16.39 -10.51
C TRP A 313 1.32 16.82 -9.27
N SER A 314 1.57 16.24 -8.10
CA SER A 314 0.98 16.75 -6.86
C SER A 314 1.43 18.17 -6.56
N VAL A 315 2.72 18.48 -6.71
CA VAL A 315 3.23 19.85 -6.60
C VAL A 315 2.54 20.78 -7.59
N GLU A 316 2.43 20.39 -8.86
CA GLU A 316 1.75 21.19 -9.91
C GLU A 316 0.30 21.50 -9.54
N LEU A 317 -0.44 20.49 -9.06
CA LEU A 317 -1.83 20.66 -8.62
C LEU A 317 -1.95 21.66 -7.47
N PHE A 318 -1.16 21.51 -6.40
CA PHE A 318 -1.20 22.43 -5.27
C PHE A 318 -0.78 23.84 -5.65
N ARG A 319 0.24 23.96 -6.49
CA ARG A 319 0.71 25.28 -6.98
C ARG A 319 -0.32 25.97 -7.86
N SER A 320 -1.12 25.22 -8.63
CA SER A 320 -2.22 25.79 -9.43
C SER A 320 -3.36 26.37 -8.57
N MET A 321 -3.43 25.95 -7.31
CA MET A 321 -4.36 26.48 -6.30
C MET A 321 -3.71 27.54 -5.38
N ASP A 322 -2.56 28.10 -5.77
CA ASP A 322 -1.79 29.11 -5.04
C ASP A 322 -1.27 28.66 -3.64
N ILE A 323 -1.18 27.35 -3.40
CA ILE A 323 -0.69 26.79 -2.14
C ILE A 323 0.82 26.53 -2.24
N PRO A 324 1.68 27.17 -1.42
CA PRO A 324 3.10 26.83 -1.34
C PRO A 324 3.29 25.45 -0.74
N VAL A 325 4.19 24.66 -1.34
CA VAL A 325 4.49 23.30 -0.89
C VAL A 325 6.00 23.05 -0.85
N ARG A 326 6.41 22.01 -0.12
CA ARG A 326 7.77 21.48 -0.17
C ARG A 326 7.74 19.96 -0.39
N GLN A 327 8.82 19.44 -0.95
CA GLN A 327 9.10 18.01 -1.02
C GLN A 327 9.95 17.61 0.17
N LEU A 328 9.52 16.59 0.91
CA LEU A 328 10.21 16.02 2.05
C LEU A 328 10.52 14.55 1.75
N GLU A 329 11.78 14.20 1.59
CA GLU A 329 12.21 12.80 1.36
C GLU A 329 12.15 12.03 2.68
N CYS A 330 11.40 10.93 2.70
CA CYS A 330 11.24 10.11 3.89
C CYS A 330 12.52 9.32 4.19
N CYS A 331 12.94 9.29 5.45
CA CYS A 331 14.08 8.51 5.89
C CYS A 331 13.73 7.03 6.12
N SER A 332 14.73 6.21 6.29
CA SER A 332 14.61 4.75 6.37
C SER A 332 13.71 4.24 7.50
N GLY A 333 13.70 4.91 8.65
CA GLY A 333 12.87 4.53 9.80
C GLY A 333 11.41 4.94 9.65
N ASP A 334 11.11 5.96 8.82
CA ASP A 334 9.76 6.42 8.52
C ASP A 334 9.11 5.63 7.37
N LEU A 335 9.89 4.92 6.56
CA LEU A 335 9.35 4.11 5.46
C LEU A 335 8.57 2.90 5.96
N ALA A 336 7.32 2.74 5.54
CA ALA A 336 6.56 1.51 5.71
C ALA A 336 7.28 0.31 5.06
N ASP A 337 6.98 -0.91 5.53
CA ASP A 337 7.76 -2.11 5.19
C ASP A 337 7.77 -2.47 3.69
N LEU A 338 6.74 -2.13 2.96
CA LEU A 338 6.67 -2.43 1.52
C LEU A 338 7.37 -1.39 0.64
N LYS A 339 7.65 -0.19 1.18
CA LYS A 339 8.21 0.92 0.40
C LYS A 339 9.70 0.75 0.16
N VAL A 340 10.11 0.98 -1.09
CA VAL A 340 11.51 1.10 -1.51
C VAL A 340 12.01 2.53 -1.31
N LYS A 341 11.14 3.50 -1.62
CA LYS A 341 11.39 4.94 -1.50
C LYS A 341 10.07 5.68 -1.37
N SER A 342 10.05 6.77 -0.61
CA SER A 342 8.89 7.63 -0.45
C SER A 342 9.29 9.07 -0.23
N CYS A 343 8.46 9.99 -0.71
CA CYS A 343 8.53 11.39 -0.31
C CYS A 343 7.13 11.91 -0.01
N ASP A 344 7.05 12.87 0.89
CA ASP A 344 5.84 13.60 1.17
C ASP A 344 5.86 14.97 0.49
N ILE A 345 4.70 15.42 0.07
CA ILE A 345 4.48 16.81 -0.29
C ILE A 345 3.74 17.44 0.88
N GLU A 346 4.34 18.47 1.43
CA GLU A 346 3.81 19.22 2.53
C GLU A 346 3.39 20.61 2.10
N ALA A 347 2.21 21.06 2.56
CA ALA A 347 1.70 22.38 2.30
C ALA A 347 2.04 23.36 3.41
N TRP A 348 2.24 24.63 3.05
CA TRP A 348 2.47 25.69 4.02
C TRP A 348 1.19 26.02 4.79
N SER A 349 1.29 26.07 6.12
CA SER A 349 0.28 26.64 7.01
C SER A 349 0.70 28.02 7.47
N PRO A 350 0.10 29.11 6.96
CA PRO A 350 0.38 30.44 7.43
C PRO A 350 0.04 30.64 8.92
N ARG A 351 -0.99 29.94 9.42
CA ARG A 351 -1.41 29.98 10.83
C ARG A 351 -0.34 29.41 11.76
N GLN A 352 0.21 28.25 11.39
CA GLN A 352 1.20 27.55 12.19
C GLN A 352 2.64 27.98 11.88
N GLN A 353 2.84 28.68 10.76
CA GLN A 353 4.15 29.03 10.19
C GLN A 353 5.07 27.81 10.00
N LYS A 354 4.46 26.69 9.57
CA LYS A 354 5.16 25.43 9.26
C LYS A 354 4.47 24.70 8.11
N TYR A 355 5.18 23.74 7.56
CA TYR A 355 4.63 22.82 6.58
C TYR A 355 3.99 21.60 7.26
N PHE A 356 2.99 20.99 6.62
CA PHE A 356 2.38 19.74 7.04
C PHE A 356 2.02 18.87 5.85
N GLU A 357 2.04 17.55 6.03
CA GLU A 357 1.81 16.57 4.99
C GLU A 357 0.41 16.66 4.38
N VAL A 358 0.35 16.72 3.05
CA VAL A 358 -0.88 16.72 2.25
C VAL A 358 -0.93 15.60 1.21
N CYS A 359 0.23 15.09 0.76
CA CYS A 359 0.35 13.95 -0.16
C CYS A 359 1.56 13.11 0.22
N SER A 360 1.50 11.82 -0.10
CA SER A 360 2.63 10.90 0.02
C SER A 360 2.78 10.09 -1.26
N CYS A 361 3.96 10.16 -1.87
CA CYS A 361 4.34 9.43 -3.07
C CYS A 361 5.25 8.26 -2.71
N SER A 362 4.94 7.05 -3.19
CA SER A 362 5.67 5.84 -2.83
C SER A 362 6.01 4.98 -4.03
N ASN A 363 7.25 4.50 -4.07
CA ASN A 363 7.68 3.39 -4.91
C ASN A 363 7.77 2.13 -4.04
N LEU A 364 7.01 1.10 -4.39
CA LEU A 364 6.97 -0.16 -3.64
C LEU A 364 7.80 -1.27 -4.31
N GLY A 365 8.46 -0.95 -5.44
CA GLY A 365 9.17 -1.97 -6.21
C GLY A 365 8.24 -3.12 -6.59
N ASP A 366 8.71 -4.34 -6.47
CA ASP A 366 7.95 -5.54 -6.79
C ASP A 366 7.14 -6.13 -5.61
N ALA A 367 7.14 -5.47 -4.44
CA ALA A 367 6.57 -6.03 -3.21
C ALA A 367 5.09 -6.39 -3.33
N GLN A 368 4.26 -5.48 -3.85
CA GLN A 368 2.84 -5.74 -4.05
C GLN A 368 2.59 -6.72 -5.20
N ALA A 369 3.34 -6.60 -6.30
CA ALA A 369 3.24 -7.52 -7.42
C ALA A 369 3.54 -8.96 -7.01
N ARG A 370 4.55 -9.17 -6.16
CA ARG A 370 4.89 -10.48 -5.62
C ARG A 370 3.80 -11.05 -4.72
N ARG A 371 3.28 -10.26 -3.79
CA ARG A 371 2.23 -10.67 -2.87
C ARG A 371 0.91 -10.98 -3.59
N LEU A 372 0.53 -10.14 -4.56
CA LEU A 372 -0.68 -10.28 -5.37
C LEU A 372 -0.51 -11.21 -6.57
N ARG A 373 0.69 -11.81 -6.78
CA ARG A 373 1.02 -12.70 -7.90
C ARG A 373 0.82 -12.04 -9.27
N ILE A 374 1.05 -10.74 -9.36
CA ILE A 374 1.02 -10.01 -10.63
C ILE A 374 2.32 -10.29 -11.37
N ARG A 375 2.24 -10.67 -12.62
CA ARG A 375 3.42 -10.97 -13.46
C ARG A 375 3.29 -10.26 -14.80
N VAL A 376 4.41 -10.08 -15.45
CA VAL A 376 4.47 -9.57 -16.81
C VAL A 376 5.14 -10.61 -17.70
N LYS A 377 4.57 -10.84 -18.88
CA LYS A 377 5.20 -11.65 -19.92
C LYS A 377 5.94 -10.72 -20.86
N GLY A 378 7.26 -10.77 -20.80
CA GLY A 378 8.14 -10.00 -21.67
C GLY A 378 8.05 -10.41 -23.14
N ALA A 379 8.49 -9.55 -24.04
CA ALA A 379 8.55 -9.83 -25.47
C ALA A 379 9.42 -11.03 -25.83
N ASP A 380 10.43 -11.34 -25.00
CA ASP A 380 11.29 -12.51 -25.09
C ASP A 380 10.66 -13.80 -24.50
N GLY A 381 9.42 -13.72 -24.02
CA GLY A 381 8.68 -14.82 -23.39
C GLY A 381 9.05 -15.06 -21.92
N ARG A 382 9.99 -14.33 -21.33
CA ARG A 382 10.34 -14.44 -19.92
C ARG A 382 9.31 -13.73 -19.05
N MET A 383 9.13 -14.29 -17.84
CA MET A 383 8.25 -13.71 -16.86
C MET A 383 9.04 -12.87 -15.87
N TYR A 384 8.52 -11.68 -15.54
CA TYR A 384 9.07 -10.83 -14.48
C TYR A 384 7.96 -10.18 -13.66
N LEU A 385 8.31 -9.54 -12.54
CA LEU A 385 7.39 -8.80 -11.70
C LEU A 385 7.43 -7.32 -12.07
N PRO A 386 6.28 -6.68 -12.29
CA PRO A 386 6.24 -5.23 -12.46
C PRO A 386 6.50 -4.52 -11.13
N HIS A 387 6.89 -3.27 -11.18
CA HIS A 387 6.89 -2.37 -10.04
C HIS A 387 5.55 -1.65 -9.93
N THR A 388 5.15 -1.36 -8.69
CA THR A 388 3.96 -0.58 -8.38
C THR A 388 4.33 0.71 -7.65
N LEU A 389 3.63 1.78 -7.99
CA LEU A 389 3.78 3.09 -7.37
C LEU A 389 2.41 3.66 -7.06
N ASN A 390 2.33 4.44 -6.01
CA ASN A 390 1.14 5.24 -5.69
C ASN A 390 1.52 6.66 -5.29
N ASN A 391 0.57 7.56 -5.44
CA ASN A 391 0.69 8.91 -4.92
C ASN A 391 -0.71 9.51 -4.72
N THR A 392 -0.87 10.22 -3.64
CA THR A 392 -2.04 11.05 -3.41
C THR A 392 -2.02 12.22 -4.39
N VAL A 393 -3.05 12.34 -5.22
CA VAL A 393 -3.27 13.56 -6.03
C VAL A 393 -3.73 14.68 -5.10
N VAL A 394 -4.79 14.43 -4.34
CA VAL A 394 -5.30 15.31 -3.29
C VAL A 394 -6.18 14.54 -2.31
N ALA A 395 -6.06 14.88 -1.02
CA ALA A 395 -6.99 14.48 0.04
C ALA A 395 -7.61 15.74 0.63
N PRO A 396 -8.85 16.10 0.25
CA PRO A 396 -9.45 17.39 0.56
C PRO A 396 -9.41 17.82 2.03
N PRO A 397 -9.57 16.96 3.04
CA PRO A 397 -9.58 17.44 4.42
C PRO A 397 -8.30 18.20 4.80
N ARG A 398 -7.13 17.63 4.54
CA ARG A 398 -5.86 18.34 4.78
C ARG A 398 -5.64 19.46 3.76
N MET A 399 -5.99 19.21 2.50
CA MET A 399 -5.93 20.26 1.48
C MET A 399 -6.85 21.43 1.81
N LEU A 400 -8.07 21.20 2.32
CA LEU A 400 -8.96 22.29 2.74
C LEU A 400 -8.33 23.17 3.83
N ILE A 401 -7.62 22.58 4.78
CA ILE A 401 -6.88 23.36 5.79
C ILE A 401 -5.88 24.29 5.09
N ALA A 402 -5.01 23.73 4.26
CA ALA A 402 -4.02 24.51 3.52
C ALA A 402 -4.69 25.56 2.60
N PHE A 403 -5.76 25.17 1.90
CA PHE A 403 -6.48 26.04 1.00
C PHE A 403 -7.11 27.25 1.72
N LEU A 404 -7.87 26.99 2.80
CA LEU A 404 -8.53 28.02 3.57
C LEU A 404 -7.52 28.99 4.19
N GLU A 405 -6.44 28.48 4.79
CA GLU A 405 -5.43 29.33 5.42
C GLU A 405 -4.65 30.19 4.41
N ASN A 406 -4.32 29.65 3.22
CA ASN A 406 -3.55 30.39 2.21
C ASN A 406 -4.38 31.35 1.37
N ASN A 407 -5.71 31.15 1.27
CA ASN A 407 -6.60 31.96 0.44
C ASN A 407 -7.53 32.88 1.25
N LEU A 408 -7.44 32.85 2.60
CA LEU A 408 -8.21 33.73 3.48
C LEU A 408 -7.77 35.18 3.29
N GLN A 409 -8.75 36.10 3.27
CA GLN A 409 -8.53 37.53 3.17
C GLN A 409 -8.86 38.23 4.51
N ALA A 410 -8.37 39.44 4.69
CA ALA A 410 -8.60 40.24 5.91
C ALA A 410 -10.08 40.50 6.18
N ASP A 411 -10.94 40.54 5.16
CA ASP A 411 -12.40 40.69 5.27
C ASP A 411 -13.12 39.36 5.59
N GLY A 412 -12.39 38.27 5.81
CA GLY A 412 -12.92 36.94 6.10
C GLY A 412 -13.35 36.15 4.84
N SER A 413 -13.28 36.75 3.65
CA SER A 413 -13.56 36.02 2.40
C SER A 413 -12.41 35.05 2.07
N VAL A 414 -12.71 34.03 1.27
CA VAL A 414 -11.72 33.05 0.78
C VAL A 414 -11.68 33.15 -0.74
N LEU A 415 -10.52 33.48 -1.30
CA LEU A 415 -10.34 33.55 -2.75
C LEU A 415 -10.43 32.16 -3.39
N ILE A 416 -11.02 32.10 -4.58
CA ILE A 416 -11.08 30.91 -5.42
C ILE A 416 -10.14 31.08 -6.60
N PRO A 417 -9.03 30.33 -6.64
CA PRO A 417 -8.10 30.33 -7.78
C PRO A 417 -8.81 30.03 -9.09
N GLU A 418 -8.30 30.58 -10.17
CA GLU A 418 -8.94 30.49 -11.48
C GLU A 418 -9.27 29.07 -11.92
N VAL A 419 -8.37 28.12 -11.63
CA VAL A 419 -8.53 26.70 -11.98
C VAL A 419 -9.72 26.03 -11.30
N LEU A 420 -10.18 26.53 -10.14
CA LEU A 420 -11.33 25.99 -9.40
C LEU A 420 -12.65 26.70 -9.72
N ARG A 421 -12.64 27.89 -10.32
CA ARG A 421 -13.88 28.65 -10.59
C ARG A 421 -14.91 27.89 -11.41
N PRO A 422 -14.55 27.09 -12.43
CA PRO A 422 -15.53 26.28 -13.18
C PRO A 422 -16.29 25.30 -12.27
N TYR A 423 -15.62 24.71 -11.27
CA TYR A 423 -16.20 23.77 -10.32
C TYR A 423 -17.00 24.46 -9.20
N MET A 424 -16.74 25.76 -9.00
CA MET A 424 -17.41 26.60 -7.99
C MET A 424 -18.55 27.46 -8.58
N GLY A 425 -19.01 27.15 -9.82
CA GLY A 425 -20.07 27.90 -10.49
C GLY A 425 -19.66 29.29 -10.89
N GLY A 426 -18.38 29.51 -11.21
CA GLY A 426 -17.82 30.79 -11.63
C GLY A 426 -17.49 31.74 -10.49
N LYS A 427 -17.67 31.34 -9.21
CA LYS A 427 -17.30 32.19 -8.07
C LYS A 427 -15.79 32.44 -8.04
N ASP A 428 -15.38 33.66 -7.85
CA ASP A 428 -13.99 34.10 -7.66
C ASP A 428 -13.60 34.17 -6.18
N LYS A 429 -14.60 34.19 -5.27
CA LYS A 429 -14.41 34.15 -3.83
C LYS A 429 -15.64 33.56 -3.10
N LEU A 430 -15.42 33.04 -1.93
CA LEU A 430 -16.45 32.73 -0.94
C LEU A 430 -16.58 33.91 0.02
N VAL A 431 -17.82 34.29 0.34
CA VAL A 431 -18.12 35.39 1.28
C VAL A 431 -18.69 34.77 2.56
N PRO A 432 -18.13 35.09 3.73
CA PRO A 432 -18.64 34.57 4.99
C PRO A 432 -20.07 35.04 5.24
N LYS A 433 -20.84 34.26 5.99
CA LYS A 433 -22.21 34.59 6.38
C LYS A 433 -22.27 35.32 7.73
N HIS A 434 -21.22 35.13 8.54
CA HIS A 434 -21.09 35.69 9.89
C HIS A 434 -19.74 36.37 10.10
#